data_f681a7e5e4bc57b8c09efd616bf34201
#
_entry.id   f681a7e5e4bc57b8c09efd616bf34201
#
_cell.length_a   1.000
_cell.length_b   1.000
_cell.length_c   1.000
_cell.angle_alpha   90.00
_cell.angle_beta   90.00
_cell.angle_gamma   90.00
#
_symmetry.space_group_name_H-M   'P 1'
#
loop_
_entity.id
_entity.type
_entity.pdbx_description
1 polymer ?
#
loop_
_entity_poly.entity_id
_entity_poly.type
_entity_poly.pdbx_seq_one_letter_code
_entity_poly.pdbx_strand_id
1 'polypeptide(L)'
;MLAAISNLYELFFYTVALAAQLFSVLVAISAFKNSGRYRYPWIIMSTVLGAMLLRRVIALNTIEHHNSAELLESSITMATSIGMAVAIYGLKNIFLELKNQKILLESLVQTDPLTGALNRSGIMTHLEQEFLRAERSLKPLSVFMIDIDHFKLINDQFGHLIGDQVLQNLIVFFQRSLREIDFIGRYGGEEFLAILPNTKVEEALIAAERIRQNVERAICAYVNKNPIKITVSIGVAIYEPQNHAHKVAQPRPTEYIRRSDIAMYKAKNSGRNRVVVWSVNDPIHKENIL
;
A
#
# COMPACT_ATOMS: atom_id res chain seq x y z
N MET A 1 53.69 -13.29 34.64
CA MET A 1 53.09 -11.93 34.45
C MET A 1 52.76 -11.65 32.98
N LEU A 2 53.72 -11.83 32.03
CA LEU A 2 53.45 -11.61 30.59
C LEU A 2 52.37 -12.54 30.00
N ALA A 3 52.32 -13.82 30.35
CA ALA A 3 51.28 -14.75 29.92
C ALA A 3 49.86 -14.39 30.43
N ALA A 4 49.75 -13.90 31.65
CA ALA A 4 48.46 -13.44 32.20
C ALA A 4 47.94 -12.19 31.50
N ILE A 5 48.82 -11.31 31.05
CA ILE A 5 48.47 -10.10 30.29
C ILE A 5 48.02 -10.48 28.87
N SER A 6 48.72 -11.45 28.22
CA SER A 6 48.32 -11.96 26.89
C SER A 6 46.91 -12.55 26.91
N ASN A 7 46.59 -13.39 27.93
CA ASN A 7 45.24 -13.97 28.07
C ASN A 7 44.15 -12.93 28.22
N LEU A 8 44.43 -11.84 28.92
CA LEU A 8 43.46 -10.76 29.09
C LEU A 8 43.13 -10.06 27.78
N TYR A 9 44.14 -9.83 26.91
CA TYR A 9 43.95 -9.23 25.60
C TYR A 9 43.17 -10.18 24.65
N GLU A 10 43.52 -11.47 24.64
CA GLU A 10 42.78 -12.46 23.85
C GLU A 10 41.33 -12.54 24.25
N LEU A 11 41.05 -12.65 25.54
CA LEU A 11 39.67 -12.66 26.04
C LEU A 11 38.91 -11.38 25.66
N PHE A 12 39.56 -10.21 25.74
CA PHE A 12 38.99 -8.94 25.31
C PHE A 12 38.67 -8.95 23.81
N PHE A 13 39.56 -9.37 22.93
CA PHE A 13 39.34 -9.42 21.49
C PHE A 13 38.23 -10.39 21.13
N TYR A 14 38.15 -11.55 21.77
CA TYR A 14 37.08 -12.52 21.56
C TYR A 14 35.71 -11.99 22.01
N THR A 15 35.65 -11.34 23.17
CA THR A 15 34.39 -10.79 23.68
C THR A 15 33.85 -9.66 22.79
N VAL A 16 34.69 -8.74 22.31
CA VAL A 16 34.34 -7.69 21.39
C VAL A 16 33.86 -8.27 20.04
N ALA A 17 34.58 -9.27 19.51
CA ALA A 17 34.19 -9.95 18.27
C ALA A 17 32.86 -10.68 18.39
N LEU A 18 32.59 -11.31 19.53
CA LEU A 18 31.32 -11.99 19.82
C LEU A 18 30.16 -10.97 19.88
N ALA A 19 30.36 -9.84 20.57
CA ALA A 19 29.37 -8.78 20.68
C ALA A 19 29.04 -8.15 19.31
N ALA A 20 30.08 -7.87 18.49
CA ALA A 20 29.88 -7.33 17.13
C ALA A 20 29.13 -8.32 16.22
N GLN A 21 29.41 -9.62 16.36
CA GLN A 21 28.72 -10.64 15.58
C GLN A 21 27.28 -10.85 16.03
N LEU A 22 27.00 -10.83 17.34
CA LEU A 22 25.65 -10.87 17.88
C LEU A 22 24.83 -9.66 17.37
N PHE A 23 25.42 -8.48 17.39
CA PHE A 23 24.80 -7.28 16.82
C PHE A 23 24.48 -7.46 15.34
N SER A 24 25.39 -8.03 14.55
CA SER A 24 25.16 -8.30 13.11
C SER A 24 23.98 -9.24 12.87
N VAL A 25 23.86 -10.30 13.67
CA VAL A 25 22.71 -11.22 13.63
C VAL A 25 21.40 -10.50 13.92
N LEU A 26 21.36 -9.69 14.98
CA LEU A 26 20.17 -8.93 15.38
C LEU A 26 19.75 -7.92 14.29
N VAL A 27 20.73 -7.24 13.67
CA VAL A 27 20.49 -6.32 12.56
C VAL A 27 19.93 -7.07 11.35
N ALA A 28 20.47 -8.23 10.99
CA ALA A 28 20.00 -9.04 9.87
C ALA A 28 18.56 -9.54 10.10
N ILE A 29 18.23 -10.01 11.32
CA ILE A 29 16.88 -10.42 11.71
C ILE A 29 15.91 -9.23 11.66
N SER A 30 16.32 -8.07 12.15
CA SER A 30 15.51 -6.84 12.09
C SER A 30 15.21 -6.43 10.64
N ALA A 31 16.21 -6.50 9.76
CA ALA A 31 16.07 -6.21 8.34
C ALA A 31 15.14 -7.20 7.64
N PHE A 32 15.18 -8.50 8.00
CA PHE A 32 14.26 -9.51 7.50
C PHE A 32 12.79 -9.15 7.72
N LYS A 33 12.42 -8.70 8.93
CA LYS A 33 11.03 -8.31 9.24
C LYS A 33 10.50 -7.18 8.35
N ASN A 34 11.38 -6.30 7.88
CA ASN A 34 11.02 -5.09 7.13
C ASN A 34 11.22 -5.20 5.61
N SER A 35 11.79 -6.31 5.11
CA SER A 35 12.22 -6.42 3.71
C SER A 35 11.16 -6.96 2.74
N GLY A 36 9.97 -7.37 3.19
CA GLY A 36 8.87 -7.80 2.32
C GLY A 36 9.32 -8.86 1.29
N ARG A 37 9.26 -8.54 -0.01
CA ARG A 37 9.64 -9.46 -1.11
C ARG A 37 11.14 -9.85 -1.10
N TYR A 38 12.01 -9.02 -0.54
CA TYR A 38 13.47 -9.22 -0.50
C TYR A 38 13.95 -9.91 0.79
N ARG A 39 13.14 -10.77 1.40
CA ARG A 39 13.46 -11.43 2.67
C ARG A 39 14.51 -12.56 2.56
N TYR A 40 14.62 -13.23 1.40
CA TYR A 40 15.53 -14.37 1.23
C TYR A 40 17.02 -14.06 1.50
N PRO A 41 17.62 -12.98 0.94
CA PRO A 41 19.02 -12.62 1.25
C PRO A 41 19.27 -12.42 2.75
N TRP A 42 18.30 -11.84 3.47
CA TRP A 42 18.42 -11.61 4.91
C TRP A 42 18.31 -12.90 5.74
N ILE A 43 17.52 -13.88 5.27
CA ILE A 43 17.46 -15.21 5.88
C ILE A 43 18.83 -15.89 5.74
N ILE A 44 19.37 -15.96 4.53
CA ILE A 44 20.67 -16.57 4.27
C ILE A 44 21.75 -15.91 5.13
N MET A 45 21.78 -14.58 5.15
CA MET A 45 22.77 -13.82 5.91
C MET A 45 22.64 -14.07 7.42
N SER A 46 21.44 -14.07 7.99
CA SER A 46 21.22 -14.35 9.41
C SER A 46 21.61 -15.78 9.79
N THR A 47 21.37 -16.76 8.91
CA THR A 47 21.77 -18.16 9.12
C THR A 47 23.27 -18.33 9.11
N VAL A 48 23.95 -17.72 8.12
CA VAL A 48 25.42 -17.77 8.03
C VAL A 48 26.07 -17.09 9.23
N LEU A 49 25.60 -15.92 9.62
CA LEU A 49 26.06 -15.18 10.79
C LEU A 49 25.82 -15.96 12.09
N GLY A 50 24.68 -16.62 12.22
CA GLY A 50 24.36 -17.49 13.36
C GLY A 50 25.27 -18.68 13.46
N ALA A 51 25.59 -19.33 12.34
CA ALA A 51 26.56 -20.43 12.29
C ALA A 51 27.99 -19.99 12.68
N MET A 52 28.39 -18.79 12.22
CA MET A 52 29.68 -18.20 12.62
C MET A 52 29.72 -17.84 14.10
N LEU A 53 28.62 -17.37 14.67
CA LEU A 53 28.49 -17.10 16.10
C LEU A 53 28.65 -18.40 16.91
N LEU A 54 27.92 -19.46 16.50
CA LEU A 54 28.01 -20.78 17.17
C LEU A 54 29.41 -21.33 17.15
N ARG A 55 30.11 -21.30 16.01
CA ARG A 55 31.52 -21.72 15.89
C ARG A 55 32.39 -20.99 16.89
N ARG A 56 32.17 -19.68 17.12
CA ARG A 56 32.97 -18.91 18.08
C ARG A 56 32.69 -19.28 19.54
N VAL A 57 31.41 -19.51 19.87
CA VAL A 57 31.06 -19.97 21.23
C VAL A 57 31.73 -21.31 21.55
N ILE A 58 31.80 -22.22 20.55
CA ILE A 58 32.51 -23.50 20.71
C ILE A 58 34.02 -23.27 20.89
N ALA A 59 34.64 -22.39 20.12
CA ALA A 59 36.06 -22.08 20.21
C ALA A 59 36.45 -21.49 21.58
N LEU A 60 35.58 -20.74 22.25
CA LEU A 60 35.84 -20.25 23.62
C LEU A 60 36.03 -21.34 24.64
N ASN A 61 35.45 -22.54 24.46
CA ASN A 61 35.61 -23.68 25.37
C ASN A 61 36.89 -24.49 25.13
N THR A 62 37.64 -24.21 24.05
CA THR A 62 38.84 -24.95 23.65
C THR A 62 40.15 -24.18 23.87
N ILE A 63 40.09 -22.99 24.49
CA ILE A 63 41.26 -22.14 24.75
C ILE A 63 42.05 -22.73 25.93
N GLU A 64 42.96 -23.67 25.65
CA GLU A 64 43.86 -24.25 26.67
C GLU A 64 45.38 -24.04 26.39
N HIS A 65 45.77 -23.51 25.21
CA HIS A 65 47.20 -23.38 24.85
C HIS A 65 47.53 -22.00 24.28
N HIS A 66 48.61 -21.42 24.78
CA HIS A 66 49.06 -20.06 24.47
C HIS A 66 50.19 -20.05 23.44
N ASN A 67 49.95 -19.38 22.29
CA ASN A 67 50.98 -19.05 21.33
C ASN A 67 50.79 -17.62 20.83
N SER A 68 51.86 -16.89 20.52
CA SER A 68 51.82 -15.53 19.96
C SER A 68 51.02 -15.44 18.63
N ALA A 69 50.88 -16.56 17.92
CA ALA A 69 50.04 -16.68 16.73
C ALA A 69 48.54 -16.51 17.04
N GLU A 70 48.07 -16.90 18.24
CA GLU A 70 46.66 -16.82 18.65
C GLU A 70 46.21 -15.38 18.92
N LEU A 71 47.10 -14.51 19.42
CA LEU A 71 46.87 -13.09 19.60
C LEU A 71 46.61 -12.37 18.26
N LEU A 72 47.38 -12.72 17.23
CA LEU A 72 47.21 -12.18 15.89
C LEU A 72 45.89 -12.65 15.30
N GLU A 73 45.55 -13.93 15.41
CA GLU A 73 44.30 -14.51 14.91
C GLU A 73 43.09 -13.90 15.61
N SER A 74 43.11 -13.70 16.93
CA SER A 74 42.03 -13.09 17.69
C SER A 74 41.80 -11.62 17.31
N SER A 75 42.86 -10.86 17.05
CA SER A 75 42.80 -9.48 16.63
C SER A 75 42.21 -9.32 15.21
N ILE A 76 42.65 -10.18 14.26
CA ILE A 76 42.06 -10.22 12.89
C ILE A 76 40.59 -10.61 12.97
N THR A 77 40.24 -11.55 13.83
CA THR A 77 38.88 -12.03 14.04
C THR A 77 37.96 -10.93 14.59
N MET A 78 38.49 -10.12 15.51
CA MET A 78 37.76 -8.94 16.02
C MET A 78 37.55 -7.89 14.90
N ALA A 79 38.62 -7.54 14.18
CA ALA A 79 38.58 -6.55 13.11
C ALA A 79 37.57 -6.94 12.01
N THR A 80 37.60 -8.21 11.57
CA THR A 80 36.64 -8.71 10.54
C THR A 80 35.19 -8.69 11.03
N SER A 81 34.97 -8.97 12.34
CA SER A 81 33.61 -8.95 12.90
C SER A 81 33.03 -7.55 13.02
N ILE A 82 33.85 -6.60 13.43
CA ILE A 82 33.47 -5.18 13.48
C ILE A 82 33.20 -4.68 12.06
N GLY A 83 34.13 -4.98 11.11
CA GLY A 83 33.93 -4.63 9.71
C GLY A 83 32.63 -5.19 9.13
N MET A 84 32.31 -6.45 9.42
CA MET A 84 31.07 -7.08 9.01
C MET A 84 29.84 -6.43 9.66
N ALA A 85 29.89 -6.07 10.94
CA ALA A 85 28.80 -5.40 11.63
C ALA A 85 28.53 -4.01 11.02
N VAL A 86 29.57 -3.25 10.73
CA VAL A 86 29.47 -1.93 10.07
C VAL A 86 28.89 -2.07 8.65
N ALA A 87 29.38 -3.06 7.88
CA ALA A 87 28.91 -3.31 6.52
C ALA A 87 27.42 -3.70 6.49
N ILE A 88 26.98 -4.60 7.37
CA ILE A 88 25.58 -5.03 7.46
C ILE A 88 24.68 -3.88 7.91
N TYR A 89 25.13 -3.09 8.88
CA TYR A 89 24.37 -1.91 9.31
C TYR A 89 24.27 -0.87 8.21
N GLY A 90 25.36 -0.60 7.49
CA GLY A 90 25.35 0.28 6.32
C GLY A 90 24.43 -0.21 5.21
N LEU A 91 24.48 -1.50 4.88
CA LEU A 91 23.60 -2.12 3.87
C LEU A 91 22.12 -2.01 4.24
N LYS A 92 21.80 -2.24 5.52
CA LYS A 92 20.42 -2.04 6.02
C LYS A 92 19.96 -0.59 5.82
N ASN A 93 20.79 0.38 6.15
CA ASN A 93 20.43 1.80 6.02
C ASN A 93 20.25 2.20 4.55
N ILE A 94 21.13 1.77 3.66
CA ILE A 94 21.01 1.99 2.20
C ILE A 94 19.69 1.36 1.70
N PHE A 95 19.37 0.14 2.13
CA PHE A 95 18.13 -0.52 1.72
C PHE A 95 16.87 0.23 2.18
N LEU A 96 16.88 0.74 3.43
CA LEU A 96 15.78 1.57 3.95
C LEU A 96 15.64 2.88 3.18
N GLU A 97 16.77 3.52 2.88
CA GLU A 97 16.78 4.77 2.10
C GLU A 97 16.23 4.56 0.69
N LEU A 98 16.71 3.53 -0.02
CA LEU A 98 16.19 3.18 -1.36
C LEU A 98 14.69 2.85 -1.34
N LYS A 99 14.23 2.16 -0.28
CA LYS A 99 12.81 1.88 -0.11
C LYS A 99 12.00 3.16 0.07
N ASN A 100 12.48 4.09 0.88
CA ASN A 100 11.82 5.37 1.12
C ASN A 100 11.80 6.24 -0.16
N GLN A 101 12.90 6.29 -0.89
CA GLN A 101 12.98 6.99 -2.18
C GLN A 101 12.01 6.39 -3.20
N LYS A 102 11.89 5.05 -3.25
CA LYS A 102 10.92 4.38 -4.12
C LYS A 102 9.48 4.75 -3.76
N ILE A 103 9.12 4.72 -2.49
CA ILE A 103 7.78 5.13 -2.01
C ILE A 103 7.50 6.59 -2.37
N LEU A 104 8.49 7.47 -2.20
CA LEU A 104 8.36 8.88 -2.56
C LEU A 104 8.14 9.05 -4.08
N LEU A 105 8.92 8.37 -4.91
CA LEU A 105 8.75 8.39 -6.36
C LEU A 105 7.38 7.83 -6.80
N GLU A 106 6.93 6.74 -6.20
CA GLU A 106 5.59 6.18 -6.46
C GLU A 106 4.47 7.14 -6.03
N SER A 107 4.68 7.93 -4.97
CA SER A 107 3.70 8.96 -4.54
C SER A 107 3.65 10.18 -5.47
N LEU A 108 4.71 10.46 -6.22
CA LEU A 108 4.72 11.52 -7.23
C LEU A 108 3.98 11.14 -8.51
N VAL A 109 3.86 9.84 -8.80
CA VAL A 109 3.04 9.34 -9.91
C VAL A 109 1.58 9.29 -9.43
N GLN A 110 0.76 10.21 -9.94
CA GLN A 110 -0.66 10.31 -9.56
C GLN A 110 -1.59 9.45 -10.42
N THR A 111 -1.06 8.67 -11.35
CA THR A 111 -1.85 7.83 -12.27
C THR A 111 -1.67 6.34 -11.99
N ASP A 112 -2.72 5.57 -12.22
CA ASP A 112 -2.69 4.11 -12.19
C ASP A 112 -2.07 3.57 -13.48
N PRO A 113 -1.00 2.75 -13.43
CA PRO A 113 -0.27 2.32 -14.62
C PRO A 113 -1.07 1.37 -15.53
N LEU A 114 -2.12 0.72 -15.01
CA LEU A 114 -2.96 -0.18 -15.79
C LEU A 114 -4.02 0.59 -16.58
N THR A 115 -4.71 1.50 -15.91
CA THR A 115 -5.90 2.16 -16.47
C THR A 115 -5.64 3.56 -17.00
N GLY A 116 -4.54 4.21 -16.60
CA GLY A 116 -4.26 5.62 -16.88
C GLY A 116 -5.13 6.61 -16.11
N ALA A 117 -6.07 6.13 -15.28
CA ALA A 117 -6.83 6.96 -14.36
C ALA A 117 -5.95 7.53 -13.23
N LEU A 118 -6.48 8.44 -12.43
CA LEU A 118 -5.81 8.78 -11.18
C LEU A 118 -5.67 7.53 -10.32
N ASN A 119 -4.52 7.35 -9.66
CA ASN A 119 -4.37 6.32 -8.65
C ASN A 119 -4.98 6.77 -7.32
N ARG A 120 -4.97 5.91 -6.30
CA ARG A 120 -5.53 6.21 -4.99
C ARG A 120 -4.97 7.50 -4.38
N SER A 121 -3.67 7.74 -4.48
CA SER A 121 -3.04 8.95 -3.96
C SER A 121 -3.49 10.19 -4.73
N GLY A 122 -3.52 10.11 -6.06
CA GLY A 122 -3.96 11.21 -6.93
C GLY A 122 -5.41 11.62 -6.68
N ILE A 123 -6.32 10.64 -6.65
CA ILE A 123 -7.75 10.95 -6.44
C ILE A 123 -8.02 11.49 -5.03
N MET A 124 -7.28 11.02 -4.01
CA MET A 124 -7.39 11.54 -2.64
C MET A 124 -6.93 13.00 -2.56
N THR A 125 -5.83 13.35 -3.23
CA THR A 125 -5.35 14.73 -3.30
C THR A 125 -6.38 15.65 -3.95
N HIS A 126 -7.00 15.22 -5.06
CA HIS A 126 -8.08 15.98 -5.69
C HIS A 126 -9.31 16.10 -4.80
N LEU A 127 -9.69 15.04 -4.08
CA LEU A 127 -10.81 15.09 -3.15
C LEU A 127 -10.60 16.15 -2.06
N GLU A 128 -9.43 16.19 -1.46
CA GLU A 128 -9.11 17.18 -0.42
C GLU A 128 -9.17 18.61 -0.99
N GLN A 129 -8.63 18.83 -2.19
CA GLN A 129 -8.64 20.14 -2.85
C GLN A 129 -10.07 20.59 -3.18
N GLU A 130 -10.88 19.70 -3.79
CA GLU A 130 -12.26 20.02 -4.14
C GLU A 130 -13.15 20.18 -2.92
N PHE A 131 -12.89 19.45 -1.85
CA PHE A 131 -13.57 19.62 -0.58
C PHE A 131 -13.36 21.02 0.01
N LEU A 132 -12.09 21.47 0.08
CA LEU A 132 -11.74 22.84 0.50
C LEU A 132 -12.32 23.91 -0.43
N ARG A 133 -12.41 23.61 -1.73
CA ARG A 133 -13.01 24.53 -2.71
C ARG A 133 -14.53 24.62 -2.51
N ALA A 134 -15.21 23.49 -2.30
CA ALA A 134 -16.62 23.42 -2.01
C ALA A 134 -16.99 24.20 -0.75
N GLU A 135 -16.19 24.04 0.31
CA GLU A 135 -16.35 24.74 1.58
C GLU A 135 -16.28 26.26 1.43
N ARG A 136 -15.25 26.76 0.68
CA ARG A 136 -15.08 28.19 0.43
C ARG A 136 -16.13 28.78 -0.49
N SER A 137 -16.57 28.04 -1.50
CA SER A 137 -17.55 28.52 -2.50
C SER A 137 -18.99 28.28 -2.09
N LEU A 138 -19.23 27.55 -1.00
CA LEU A 138 -20.54 27.09 -0.54
C LEU A 138 -21.31 26.31 -1.61
N LYS A 139 -20.58 25.57 -2.45
CA LYS A 139 -21.16 24.76 -3.52
C LYS A 139 -21.08 23.26 -3.17
N PRO A 140 -22.08 22.47 -3.59
CA PRO A 140 -22.10 21.04 -3.27
C PRO A 140 -20.98 20.28 -3.97
N LEU A 141 -20.56 19.15 -3.36
CA LEU A 141 -19.59 18.21 -3.91
C LEU A 141 -20.17 16.81 -3.81
N SER A 142 -20.22 16.08 -4.92
CA SER A 142 -20.65 14.69 -4.94
C SER A 142 -19.47 13.74 -5.06
N VAL A 143 -19.52 12.66 -4.29
CA VAL A 143 -18.50 11.59 -4.25
C VAL A 143 -19.16 10.27 -4.56
N PHE A 144 -18.66 9.56 -5.57
CA PHE A 144 -19.15 8.24 -5.98
C PHE A 144 -18.12 7.17 -5.67
N MET A 145 -18.54 6.11 -5.01
CA MET A 145 -17.82 4.84 -4.98
C MET A 145 -18.44 3.90 -5.99
N ILE A 146 -17.64 3.39 -6.92
CA ILE A 146 -18.07 2.56 -8.05
C ILE A 146 -17.31 1.25 -7.97
N ASP A 147 -18.01 0.13 -8.06
CA ASP A 147 -17.40 -1.20 -8.05
C ASP A 147 -17.99 -2.07 -9.16
N ILE A 148 -17.13 -2.90 -9.77
CA ILE A 148 -17.51 -3.78 -10.87
C ILE A 148 -18.20 -5.02 -10.30
N ASP A 149 -19.44 -5.23 -10.72
CA ASP A 149 -20.22 -6.38 -10.29
C ASP A 149 -19.59 -7.69 -10.80
N HIS A 150 -19.37 -8.63 -9.88
CA HIS A 150 -18.86 -9.96 -10.19
C HIS A 150 -17.47 -10.00 -10.86
N PHE A 151 -16.61 -8.99 -10.66
CA PHE A 151 -15.30 -8.91 -11.31
C PHE A 151 -14.40 -10.13 -11.01
N LYS A 152 -14.47 -10.66 -9.80
CA LYS A 152 -13.76 -11.88 -9.43
C LYS A 152 -14.13 -13.06 -10.32
N LEU A 153 -15.41 -13.22 -10.68
CA LEU A 153 -15.85 -14.30 -11.58
C LEU A 153 -15.25 -14.16 -12.99
N ILE A 154 -15.08 -12.92 -13.46
CA ILE A 154 -14.41 -12.65 -14.75
C ILE A 154 -12.95 -13.10 -14.67
N ASN A 155 -12.23 -12.74 -13.61
CA ASN A 155 -10.85 -13.17 -13.42
C ASN A 155 -10.72 -14.69 -13.29
N ASP A 156 -11.61 -15.32 -12.52
CA ASP A 156 -11.59 -16.77 -12.27
C ASP A 156 -11.92 -17.55 -13.55
N GLN A 157 -12.80 -17.03 -14.40
CA GLN A 157 -13.23 -17.70 -15.63
C GLN A 157 -12.32 -17.43 -16.84
N PHE A 158 -11.81 -16.21 -16.99
CA PHE A 158 -11.11 -15.77 -18.22
C PHE A 158 -9.66 -15.37 -17.97
N GLY A 159 -9.20 -15.38 -16.71
CA GLY A 159 -7.86 -15.00 -16.31
C GLY A 159 -7.67 -13.48 -16.12
N HIS A 160 -6.62 -13.12 -15.38
CA HIS A 160 -6.33 -11.73 -15.01
C HIS A 160 -6.09 -10.81 -16.23
N LEU A 161 -5.53 -11.32 -17.33
CA LEU A 161 -5.30 -10.51 -18.54
C LEU A 161 -6.62 -9.96 -19.13
N ILE A 162 -7.69 -10.73 -19.08
CA ILE A 162 -9.00 -10.28 -19.53
C ILE A 162 -9.62 -9.30 -18.51
N GLY A 163 -9.44 -9.57 -17.22
CA GLY A 163 -9.80 -8.61 -16.18
C GLY A 163 -9.11 -7.25 -16.35
N ASP A 164 -7.83 -7.25 -16.69
CA ASP A 164 -7.06 -6.03 -16.97
C ASP A 164 -7.61 -5.26 -18.18
N GLN A 165 -7.98 -5.96 -19.27
CA GLN A 165 -8.65 -5.35 -20.43
C GLN A 165 -10.00 -4.73 -20.05
N VAL A 166 -10.78 -5.41 -19.21
CA VAL A 166 -12.05 -4.88 -18.71
C VAL A 166 -11.81 -3.58 -17.95
N LEU A 167 -10.82 -3.53 -17.05
CA LEU A 167 -10.50 -2.31 -16.29
C LEU A 167 -10.03 -1.17 -17.20
N GLN A 168 -9.20 -1.46 -18.21
CA GLN A 168 -8.70 -0.48 -19.20
C GLN A 168 -9.83 0.11 -20.05
N ASN A 169 -10.78 -0.71 -20.47
CA ASN A 169 -11.91 -0.23 -21.27
C ASN A 169 -12.94 0.50 -20.40
N LEU A 170 -13.14 0.05 -19.17
CA LEU A 170 -14.09 0.65 -18.24
C LEU A 170 -13.78 2.12 -17.96
N ILE A 171 -12.50 2.47 -17.76
CA ILE A 171 -12.12 3.86 -17.49
C ILE A 171 -12.47 4.78 -18.65
N VAL A 172 -12.40 4.31 -19.88
CA VAL A 172 -12.81 5.09 -21.07
C VAL A 172 -14.32 5.40 -21.05
N PHE A 173 -15.13 4.44 -20.62
CA PHE A 173 -16.60 4.66 -20.48
C PHE A 173 -16.91 5.62 -19.33
N PHE A 174 -16.18 5.55 -18.23
CA PHE A 174 -16.32 6.50 -17.13
C PHE A 174 -15.97 7.91 -17.58
N GLN A 175 -14.81 8.11 -18.21
CA GLN A 175 -14.36 9.43 -18.68
C GLN A 175 -15.35 10.05 -19.68
N ARG A 176 -15.92 9.26 -20.59
CA ARG A 176 -16.97 9.72 -21.54
C ARG A 176 -18.28 10.07 -20.85
N SER A 177 -18.50 9.52 -19.65
CA SER A 177 -19.72 9.76 -18.87
C SER A 177 -19.58 10.90 -17.88
N LEU A 178 -18.39 11.44 -17.68
CA LEU A 178 -18.06 12.52 -16.76
C LEU A 178 -17.80 13.82 -17.53
N ARG A 179 -17.88 14.95 -16.82
CA ARG A 179 -17.52 16.28 -17.34
C ARG A 179 -15.99 16.45 -17.23
N GLU A 180 -15.44 17.40 -17.98
CA GLU A 180 -13.99 17.72 -17.92
C GLU A 180 -13.51 18.15 -16.53
N ILE A 181 -14.41 18.75 -15.73
CA ILE A 181 -14.12 19.20 -14.34
C ILE A 181 -14.27 18.10 -13.30
N ASP A 182 -14.81 16.92 -13.69
CA ASP A 182 -15.00 15.78 -12.81
C ASP A 182 -13.71 14.94 -12.78
N PHE A 183 -13.43 14.32 -11.65
CA PHE A 183 -12.25 13.47 -11.48
C PHE A 183 -12.68 12.03 -11.33
N ILE A 184 -11.87 11.11 -11.85
CA ILE A 184 -12.03 9.66 -11.69
C ILE A 184 -10.69 9.02 -11.41
N GLY A 185 -10.64 8.14 -10.42
CA GLY A 185 -9.44 7.41 -10.03
C GLY A 185 -9.74 5.99 -9.62
N ARG A 186 -8.75 5.12 -9.80
CA ARG A 186 -8.80 3.75 -9.30
C ARG A 186 -8.43 3.74 -7.83
N TYR A 187 -9.41 3.41 -6.99
CA TYR A 187 -9.29 3.45 -5.53
C TYR A 187 -8.81 2.12 -4.94
N GLY A 188 -9.23 1.02 -5.53
CA GLY A 188 -8.87 -0.35 -5.16
C GLY A 188 -8.62 -1.24 -6.38
N GLY A 189 -8.67 -2.56 -6.21
CA GLY A 189 -8.47 -3.51 -7.30
C GLY A 189 -9.48 -3.34 -8.44
N GLU A 190 -10.77 -3.32 -8.09
CA GLU A 190 -11.93 -3.20 -9.01
C GLU A 190 -12.82 -2.01 -8.64
N GLU A 191 -12.33 -1.16 -7.71
CA GLU A 191 -13.06 -0.02 -7.17
C GLU A 191 -12.55 1.30 -7.76
N PHE A 192 -13.46 2.18 -8.11
CA PHE A 192 -13.18 3.51 -8.62
C PHE A 192 -13.88 4.56 -7.76
N LEU A 193 -13.21 5.69 -7.58
CA LEU A 193 -13.74 6.87 -6.91
C LEU A 193 -13.93 8.00 -7.93
N ALA A 194 -15.14 8.56 -8.02
CA ALA A 194 -15.38 9.75 -8.82
C ALA A 194 -15.74 10.93 -7.92
N ILE A 195 -15.27 12.12 -8.30
CA ILE A 195 -15.48 13.38 -7.58
C ILE A 195 -16.11 14.36 -8.57
N LEU A 196 -17.30 14.85 -8.24
CA LEU A 196 -18.06 15.75 -9.09
C LEU A 196 -18.26 17.09 -8.38
N PRO A 197 -17.42 18.10 -8.66
CA PRO A 197 -17.56 19.45 -8.12
C PRO A 197 -18.86 20.12 -8.55
N ASN A 198 -19.38 20.99 -7.71
CA ASN A 198 -20.60 21.80 -7.98
C ASN A 198 -21.80 20.95 -8.43
N THR A 199 -21.98 19.77 -7.83
CA THR A 199 -22.99 18.80 -8.27
C THR A 199 -23.92 18.45 -7.12
N LYS A 200 -25.21 18.79 -7.26
CA LYS A 200 -26.29 18.50 -6.30
C LYS A 200 -26.77 17.05 -6.45
N VAL A 201 -27.62 16.60 -5.52
CA VAL A 201 -28.12 15.22 -5.48
C VAL A 201 -28.83 14.80 -6.77
N GLU A 202 -29.66 15.67 -7.36
CA GLU A 202 -30.41 15.35 -8.58
C GLU A 202 -29.46 15.18 -9.77
N GLU A 203 -28.48 16.08 -9.92
CA GLU A 203 -27.47 16.02 -10.98
C GLU A 203 -26.51 14.82 -10.78
N ALA A 204 -26.17 14.53 -9.53
CA ALA A 204 -25.33 13.37 -9.17
C ALA A 204 -26.01 12.06 -9.55
N LEU A 205 -27.31 11.92 -9.27
CA LEU A 205 -28.09 10.74 -9.67
C LEU A 205 -28.14 10.57 -11.19
N ILE A 206 -28.35 11.66 -11.94
CA ILE A 206 -28.32 11.61 -13.41
C ILE A 206 -26.95 11.19 -13.92
N ALA A 207 -25.87 11.72 -13.35
CA ALA A 207 -24.51 11.37 -13.74
C ALA A 207 -24.18 9.91 -13.40
N ALA A 208 -24.52 9.45 -12.20
CA ALA A 208 -24.28 8.09 -11.76
C ALA A 208 -25.07 7.07 -12.60
N GLU A 209 -26.34 7.36 -12.90
CA GLU A 209 -27.17 6.49 -13.73
C GLU A 209 -26.69 6.46 -15.19
N ARG A 210 -26.17 7.57 -15.72
CA ARG A 210 -25.52 7.61 -17.03
C ARG A 210 -24.29 6.73 -17.09
N ILE A 211 -23.44 6.78 -16.05
CA ILE A 211 -22.27 5.89 -15.91
C ILE A 211 -22.74 4.43 -15.93
N ARG A 212 -23.69 4.07 -15.05
CA ARG A 212 -24.21 2.71 -14.93
C ARG A 212 -24.73 2.16 -16.25
N GLN A 213 -25.59 2.93 -16.94
CA GLN A 213 -26.20 2.53 -18.21
C GLN A 213 -25.18 2.41 -19.34
N ASN A 214 -24.20 3.32 -19.42
CA ASN A 214 -23.15 3.26 -20.43
C ASN A 214 -22.30 2.01 -20.25
N VAL A 215 -21.97 1.63 -19.00
CA VAL A 215 -21.23 0.40 -18.71
C VAL A 215 -22.07 -0.85 -19.05
N GLU A 216 -23.34 -0.90 -18.63
CA GLU A 216 -24.23 -2.03 -18.91
C GLU A 216 -24.38 -2.31 -20.40
N ARG A 217 -24.40 -1.27 -21.24
CA ARG A 217 -24.53 -1.39 -22.70
C ARG A 217 -23.22 -1.69 -23.41
N ALA A 218 -22.10 -1.39 -22.76
CA ALA A 218 -20.79 -1.50 -23.36
C ALA A 218 -20.29 -2.95 -23.47
N ILE A 219 -19.45 -3.18 -24.45
CA ILE A 219 -18.66 -4.41 -24.55
C ILE A 219 -17.27 -4.05 -24.00
N CYS A 220 -16.91 -4.66 -22.85
CA CYS A 220 -15.66 -4.35 -22.16
C CYS A 220 -14.47 -5.20 -22.61
N ALA A 221 -14.71 -6.39 -23.17
CA ALA A 221 -13.68 -7.26 -23.73
C ALA A 221 -14.30 -8.29 -24.68
N TYR A 222 -13.45 -9.03 -25.39
CA TYR A 222 -13.86 -10.17 -26.18
C TYR A 222 -13.01 -11.40 -25.82
N VAL A 223 -13.66 -12.57 -25.67
CA VAL A 223 -12.99 -13.86 -25.52
C VAL A 223 -13.54 -14.80 -26.60
N ASN A 224 -12.67 -15.31 -27.48
CA ASN A 224 -13.06 -16.17 -28.59
C ASN A 224 -14.23 -15.59 -29.43
N LYS A 225 -14.21 -14.27 -29.70
CA LYS A 225 -15.26 -13.50 -30.38
C LYS A 225 -16.56 -13.32 -29.58
N ASN A 226 -16.66 -13.84 -28.37
CA ASN A 226 -17.80 -13.63 -27.49
C ASN A 226 -17.62 -12.33 -26.69
N PRO A 227 -18.60 -11.40 -26.72
CA PRO A 227 -18.49 -10.15 -25.99
C PRO A 227 -18.66 -10.36 -24.48
N ILE A 228 -17.79 -9.74 -23.71
CA ILE A 228 -17.91 -9.65 -22.25
C ILE A 228 -18.57 -8.33 -21.91
N LYS A 229 -19.69 -8.41 -21.24
CA LYS A 229 -20.42 -7.28 -20.64
C LYS A 229 -20.33 -7.37 -19.14
N ILE A 230 -20.31 -6.21 -18.50
CA ILE A 230 -20.27 -6.08 -17.05
C ILE A 230 -21.32 -5.06 -16.61
N THR A 231 -21.61 -5.06 -15.32
CA THR A 231 -22.38 -4.00 -14.67
C THR A 231 -21.57 -3.41 -13.52
N VAL A 232 -22.02 -2.27 -13.01
CA VAL A 232 -21.40 -1.60 -11.87
C VAL A 232 -22.45 -1.25 -10.83
N SER A 233 -22.08 -1.34 -9.56
CA SER A 233 -22.83 -0.83 -8.43
C SER A 233 -22.20 0.49 -7.98
N ILE A 234 -23.03 1.53 -7.81
CA ILE A 234 -22.58 2.89 -7.52
C ILE A 234 -23.23 3.37 -6.23
N GLY A 235 -22.40 3.78 -5.28
CA GLY A 235 -22.82 4.50 -4.09
C GLY A 235 -22.49 5.98 -4.19
N VAL A 236 -23.43 6.84 -3.85
CA VAL A 236 -23.32 8.29 -3.96
C VAL A 236 -23.42 8.95 -2.59
N ALA A 237 -22.48 9.83 -2.27
CA ALA A 237 -22.53 10.69 -1.08
C ALA A 237 -22.39 12.15 -1.51
N ILE A 238 -23.17 13.04 -0.91
CA ILE A 238 -23.16 14.46 -1.25
C ILE A 238 -22.72 15.28 -0.03
N TYR A 239 -21.73 16.14 -0.24
CA TYR A 239 -21.33 17.18 0.69
C TYR A 239 -22.06 18.48 0.34
N GLU A 240 -22.87 18.98 1.27
CA GLU A 240 -23.56 20.27 1.17
C GLU A 240 -23.00 21.20 2.26
N PRO A 241 -22.13 22.16 1.92
CA PRO A 241 -21.49 23.03 2.91
C PRO A 241 -22.48 23.81 3.77
N GLN A 242 -23.60 24.23 3.19
CA GLN A 242 -24.64 25.01 3.91
C GLN A 242 -25.26 24.25 5.08
N ASN A 243 -25.38 22.93 4.97
CA ASN A 243 -25.92 22.08 6.03
C ASN A 243 -24.95 21.88 7.20
N HIS A 244 -23.70 22.33 7.07
CA HIS A 244 -22.65 22.17 8.08
C HIS A 244 -22.21 23.46 8.76
N ALA A 245 -22.75 24.63 8.36
CA ALA A 245 -22.36 25.95 8.86
C ALA A 245 -22.50 26.13 10.40
N HIS A 246 -23.24 25.24 11.07
CA HIS A 246 -23.48 25.29 12.51
C HIS A 246 -22.95 24.04 13.29
N LYS A 247 -22.21 23.13 12.64
CA LYS A 247 -21.68 21.94 13.30
C LYS A 247 -20.29 22.20 13.86
N VAL A 248 -20.09 21.81 15.13
CA VAL A 248 -18.83 21.98 15.89
C VAL A 248 -17.66 21.20 15.28
N ALA A 249 -17.91 20.12 14.53
CA ALA A 249 -16.88 19.33 13.87
C ALA A 249 -16.93 19.54 12.35
N GLN A 250 -15.81 19.98 11.78
CA GLN A 250 -15.65 20.05 10.32
C GLN A 250 -15.74 18.66 9.72
N PRO A 251 -16.59 18.44 8.70
CA PRO A 251 -16.68 17.17 8.04
C PRO A 251 -15.37 16.86 7.30
N ARG A 252 -14.89 15.62 7.40
CA ARG A 252 -13.65 15.19 6.72
C ARG A 252 -13.94 14.60 5.35
N PRO A 253 -13.10 14.81 4.32
CA PRO A 253 -13.26 14.21 3.00
C PRO A 253 -13.45 12.70 3.05
N THR A 254 -12.69 12.01 3.91
CA THR A 254 -12.75 10.55 4.12
C THR A 254 -14.12 10.06 4.60
N GLU A 255 -14.91 10.90 5.26
CA GLU A 255 -16.27 10.56 5.68
C GLU A 255 -17.20 10.37 4.47
N TYR A 256 -17.01 11.14 3.40
CA TYR A 256 -17.84 11.03 2.19
C TYR A 256 -17.43 9.84 1.33
N ILE A 257 -16.17 9.42 1.36
CA ILE A 257 -15.76 8.13 0.82
C ILE A 257 -16.49 7.01 1.56
N ARG A 258 -16.45 7.02 2.89
CA ARG A 258 -17.12 6.01 3.71
C ARG A 258 -18.64 5.97 3.46
N ARG A 259 -19.29 7.12 3.34
CA ARG A 259 -20.73 7.21 3.04
C ARG A 259 -21.05 6.65 1.66
N SER A 260 -20.26 6.98 0.65
CA SER A 260 -20.44 6.44 -0.70
C SER A 260 -20.15 4.94 -0.74
N ASP A 261 -19.19 4.43 0.03
CA ASP A 261 -18.90 2.99 0.16
C ASP A 261 -20.08 2.23 0.79
N ILE A 262 -20.66 2.72 1.89
CA ILE A 262 -21.87 2.16 2.49
C ILE A 262 -23.02 2.09 1.49
N ALA A 263 -23.23 3.14 0.72
CA ALA A 263 -24.28 3.18 -0.31
C ALA A 263 -23.99 2.19 -1.45
N MET A 264 -22.74 2.07 -1.89
CA MET A 264 -22.31 1.08 -2.89
C MET A 264 -22.55 -0.35 -2.40
N TYR A 265 -22.18 -0.65 -1.15
CA TYR A 265 -22.43 -1.95 -0.55
C TYR A 265 -23.94 -2.27 -0.49
N LYS A 266 -24.78 -1.26 -0.18
CA LYS A 266 -26.23 -1.39 -0.25
C LYS A 266 -26.72 -1.67 -1.67
N ALA A 267 -26.14 -1.01 -2.68
CA ALA A 267 -26.42 -1.30 -4.09
C ALA A 267 -26.12 -2.76 -4.45
N LYS A 268 -24.95 -3.27 -4.04
CA LYS A 268 -24.56 -4.68 -4.22
C LYS A 268 -25.53 -5.66 -3.57
N ASN A 269 -25.95 -5.40 -2.33
CA ASN A 269 -26.85 -6.28 -1.59
C ASN A 269 -28.30 -6.20 -2.07
N SER A 270 -28.69 -5.13 -2.74
CA SER A 270 -30.04 -4.94 -3.27
C SER A 270 -30.23 -5.48 -4.69
N GLY A 271 -29.25 -6.25 -5.22
CA GLY A 271 -29.34 -6.90 -6.54
C GLY A 271 -28.40 -6.33 -7.59
N ARG A 272 -27.41 -5.52 -7.18
CA ARG A 272 -26.37 -4.95 -8.08
C ARG A 272 -26.91 -4.08 -9.20
N ASN A 273 -26.04 -3.66 -10.14
CA ASN A 273 -26.39 -2.89 -11.32
C ASN A 273 -27.32 -1.70 -11.03
N ARG A 274 -26.97 -0.90 -10.02
CA ARG A 274 -27.80 0.21 -9.57
C ARG A 274 -27.01 1.31 -8.88
N VAL A 275 -27.68 2.45 -8.75
CA VAL A 275 -27.22 3.61 -7.98
C VAL A 275 -27.97 3.66 -6.65
N VAL A 276 -27.26 3.89 -5.56
CA VAL A 276 -27.83 4.16 -4.23
C VAL A 276 -27.20 5.43 -3.67
N VAL A 277 -28.03 6.36 -3.21
CA VAL A 277 -27.58 7.56 -2.47
C VAL A 277 -27.54 7.22 -0.99
N TRP A 278 -26.43 7.60 -0.33
CA TRP A 278 -26.32 7.49 1.11
C TRP A 278 -27.37 8.35 1.83
N SER A 279 -27.98 7.78 2.85
CA SER A 279 -28.94 8.44 3.74
C SER A 279 -28.45 8.39 5.18
N VAL A 280 -28.82 9.39 5.98
CA VAL A 280 -28.48 9.47 7.41
C VAL A 280 -28.97 8.24 8.20
N ASN A 281 -30.03 7.58 7.71
CA ASN A 281 -30.59 6.37 8.31
C ASN A 281 -29.83 5.08 7.92
N ASP A 282 -28.83 5.17 7.04
CA ASP A 282 -28.05 4.00 6.65
C ASP A 282 -27.10 3.59 7.81
N PRO A 283 -27.13 2.32 8.25
CA PRO A 283 -26.34 1.88 9.39
C PRO A 283 -24.85 1.98 9.11
N ILE A 284 -24.13 2.64 10.00
CA ILE A 284 -22.68 2.73 9.97
C ILE A 284 -22.13 1.43 10.55
N HIS A 285 -21.95 0.40 9.74
CA HIS A 285 -21.27 -0.81 10.16
C HIS A 285 -19.79 -0.53 10.40
N LYS A 286 -19.31 -0.84 11.62
CA LYS A 286 -17.91 -0.63 12.05
C LYS A 286 -16.92 -1.65 11.45
N GLU A 287 -17.35 -2.58 10.61
CA GLU A 287 -16.57 -3.78 10.27
C GLU A 287 -15.73 -3.72 8.99
N ASN A 288 -15.72 -2.63 8.22
CA ASN A 288 -14.92 -2.56 6.99
C ASN A 288 -13.91 -1.41 7.00
N ILE A 289 -13.03 -1.37 8.02
CA ILE A 289 -11.82 -0.55 7.99
C ILE A 289 -10.63 -1.53 8.00
N LEU A 290 -10.19 -1.96 6.84
CA LEU A 290 -8.85 -2.54 6.64
C LEU A 290 -8.12 -1.79 5.54
#